data_7805a98634100cc5256cc98da796165a
#
_entry.id   7805a98634100cc5256cc98da796165a
#
_cell.length_a   1.000
_cell.length_b   1.000
_cell.length_c   1.000
_cell.angle_alpha   90.00
_cell.angle_beta   90.00
_cell.angle_gamma   90.00
#
_symmetry.space_group_name_H-M   'P 1'
#
loop_
_entity.id
_entity.type
_entity.pdbx_description
1 polymer ?
#
loop_
_entity_poly.entity_id
_entity_poly.type
_entity_poly.pdbx_seq_one_letter_code
_entity_poly.pdbx_strand_id
1 'polypeptide(L)'
;MVTAEGVREAARGLEGVAVRTPLIWVEPLKAYLKLESLQPVGAFKARGAFTAVRRLPESARSRGVITYSSGNHGQAVAWAANRFGVRSVIVMPETAPAVKVEGVKKWGGEVVFAGRTSADRLAKAEALVAEQHLAMVPPFDHPDVIAGQATVALEIVEDLPDVETVVVPVGGGGLIAGVVTGLAAAGSRAKVWGVEPVGAPKLTRSLAAGTPVKLDRTASLADGLITLTVGAAPFAHLLAQRDRLAGVALVTDDSLREAVHFLHRECRLTVEPSGAATTAALRAGDVRPAGTTVLVVSGGNVDPKFFED
;
A
#
# COMPACT_ATOMS: atom_id res chain seq x y z
N MET A 1 -12.91 -2.41 -13.65
CA MET A 1 -12.63 -1.07 -13.06
C MET A 1 -13.49 -0.86 -11.83
N VAL A 2 -12.91 -0.29 -10.77
CA VAL A 2 -13.65 0.11 -9.57
C VAL A 2 -14.51 1.33 -9.87
N THR A 3 -15.78 1.30 -9.50
CA THR A 3 -16.73 2.40 -9.69
C THR A 3 -16.75 3.35 -8.47
N ALA A 4 -17.26 4.56 -8.63
CA ALA A 4 -17.45 5.50 -7.53
C ALA A 4 -18.34 4.90 -6.41
N GLU A 5 -19.41 4.16 -6.77
CA GLU A 5 -20.26 3.48 -5.79
C GLU A 5 -19.49 2.34 -5.08
N GLY A 6 -18.65 1.59 -5.80
CA GLY A 6 -17.78 0.57 -5.20
C GLY A 6 -16.79 1.14 -4.19
N VAL A 7 -16.30 2.39 -4.39
CA VAL A 7 -15.45 3.09 -3.43
C VAL A 7 -16.25 3.50 -2.19
N ARG A 8 -17.44 4.09 -2.38
CA ARG A 8 -18.32 4.50 -1.25
C ARG A 8 -18.77 3.29 -0.43
N GLU A 9 -19.09 2.17 -1.08
CA GLU A 9 -19.43 0.92 -0.40
C GLU A 9 -18.25 0.36 0.41
N ALA A 10 -17.03 0.45 -0.13
CA ALA A 10 -15.83 0.09 0.62
C ALA A 10 -15.65 1.00 1.85
N ALA A 11 -15.88 2.31 1.72
CA ALA A 11 -15.80 3.26 2.83
C ALA A 11 -16.81 2.91 3.94
N ARG A 12 -18.10 2.72 3.60
CA ARG A 12 -19.11 2.26 4.57
C ARG A 12 -18.73 0.96 5.27
N GLY A 13 -18.11 0.02 4.53
CA GLY A 13 -17.66 -1.24 5.10
C GLY A 13 -16.46 -1.13 6.04
N LEU A 14 -15.72 -0.05 5.96
CA LEU A 14 -14.54 0.21 6.80
C LEU A 14 -14.87 1.08 8.04
N GLU A 15 -16.09 1.61 8.16
CA GLU A 15 -16.52 2.37 9.33
C GLU A 15 -16.41 1.54 10.61
N GLY A 16 -15.75 2.09 11.63
CA GLY A 16 -15.49 1.41 12.89
C GLY A 16 -14.50 0.24 12.81
N VAL A 17 -13.89 0.02 11.64
CA VAL A 17 -12.92 -1.07 11.39
C VAL A 17 -11.53 -0.52 11.09
N ALA A 18 -11.40 0.29 10.05
CA ALA A 18 -10.18 1.03 9.79
C ALA A 18 -10.19 2.35 10.58
N VAL A 19 -9.00 2.82 10.94
CA VAL A 19 -8.86 4.13 11.55
C VAL A 19 -9.03 5.20 10.46
N ARG A 20 -9.89 6.20 10.72
CA ARG A 20 -9.84 7.45 9.96
C ARG A 20 -8.57 8.18 10.40
N THR A 21 -7.51 8.03 9.62
CA THR A 21 -6.20 8.55 9.99
C THR A 21 -6.15 10.08 9.85
N PRO A 22 -5.44 10.77 10.76
CA PRO A 22 -5.39 12.22 10.71
C PRO A 22 -4.61 12.74 9.51
N LEU A 23 -4.95 13.97 9.08
CA LEU A 23 -4.11 14.86 8.30
C LEU A 23 -3.37 15.80 9.24
N ILE A 24 -2.04 15.79 9.20
CA ILE A 24 -1.20 16.65 10.06
C ILE A 24 -0.39 17.59 9.18
N TRP A 25 -0.53 18.90 9.40
CA TRP A 25 0.33 19.90 8.78
C TRP A 25 1.74 19.84 9.34
N VAL A 26 2.74 19.84 8.47
CA VAL A 26 4.16 19.83 8.84
C VAL A 26 4.83 21.05 8.22
N GLU A 27 5.07 22.08 9.02
CA GLU A 27 5.57 23.38 8.55
C GLU A 27 6.88 23.29 7.75
N PRO A 28 7.92 22.52 8.16
CA PRO A 28 9.14 22.36 7.36
C PRO A 28 8.92 21.72 5.98
N LEU A 29 7.85 20.96 5.79
CA LEU A 29 7.49 20.35 4.50
C LEU A 29 6.53 21.21 3.69
N LYS A 30 5.86 22.16 4.32
CA LYS A 30 4.72 22.91 3.76
C LYS A 30 3.70 21.97 3.11
N ALA A 31 3.41 20.86 3.78
CA ALA A 31 2.51 19.81 3.32
C ALA A 31 1.82 19.12 4.49
N TYR A 32 0.67 18.51 4.19
CA TYR A 32 -0.02 17.63 5.12
C TYR A 32 0.50 16.18 4.99
N LEU A 33 0.55 15.45 6.10
CA LEU A 33 0.81 14.02 6.14
C LEU A 33 -0.49 13.27 6.40
N LYS A 34 -0.88 12.35 5.51
CA LYS A 34 -1.95 11.35 5.75
C LYS A 34 -1.33 10.13 6.39
N LEU A 35 -1.57 9.93 7.68
CA LEU A 35 -0.83 8.98 8.52
C LEU A 35 -1.39 7.55 8.47
N GLU A 36 -1.31 6.86 7.34
CA GLU A 36 -1.73 5.46 7.20
C GLU A 36 -0.88 4.48 8.02
N SER A 37 0.27 4.92 8.56
CA SER A 37 1.04 4.18 9.55
C SER A 37 0.29 3.96 10.89
N LEU A 38 -0.79 4.69 11.15
CA LEU A 38 -1.62 4.55 12.34
C LEU A 38 -2.76 3.53 12.19
N GLN A 39 -2.87 2.83 11.07
CA GLN A 39 -3.83 1.74 10.91
C GLN A 39 -3.56 0.56 11.88
N PRO A 40 -4.55 -0.29 12.18
CA PRO A 40 -4.41 -1.38 13.15
C PRO A 40 -3.22 -2.33 12.92
N VAL A 41 -2.80 -2.46 11.64
CA VAL A 41 -1.63 -3.27 11.25
C VAL A 41 -0.40 -2.42 10.95
N GLY A 42 -0.40 -1.15 11.35
CA GLY A 42 0.70 -0.22 11.08
C GLY A 42 0.86 0.18 9.62
N ALA A 43 -0.14 -0.03 8.75
CA ALA A 43 -0.07 0.31 7.33
C ALA A 43 -1.44 0.38 6.65
N PHE A 44 -1.53 1.16 5.56
CA PHE A 44 -2.72 1.32 4.72
C PHE A 44 -3.35 -0.01 4.23
N LYS A 45 -2.56 -1.08 4.24
CA LYS A 45 -2.97 -2.41 3.78
C LYS A 45 -4.21 -2.95 4.50
N ALA A 46 -4.49 -2.49 5.72
CA ALA A 46 -5.71 -2.81 6.47
C ALA A 46 -6.97 -2.57 5.64
N ARG A 47 -7.05 -1.44 4.93
CA ARG A 47 -8.22 -1.02 4.15
C ARG A 47 -8.56 -2.01 3.04
N GLY A 48 -7.59 -2.28 2.16
CA GLY A 48 -7.78 -3.16 1.00
C GLY A 48 -7.92 -4.63 1.39
N ALA A 49 -7.16 -5.11 2.38
CA ALA A 49 -7.27 -6.48 2.85
C ALA A 49 -8.65 -6.75 3.46
N PHE A 50 -9.14 -5.86 4.33
CA PHE A 50 -10.46 -6.01 4.93
C PHE A 50 -11.57 -5.95 3.88
N THR A 51 -11.51 -4.98 2.96
CA THR A 51 -12.51 -4.84 1.89
C THR A 51 -12.57 -6.11 1.03
N ALA A 52 -11.41 -6.65 0.63
CA ALA A 52 -11.35 -7.88 -0.16
C ALA A 52 -11.92 -9.08 0.59
N VAL A 53 -11.54 -9.29 1.86
CA VAL A 53 -12.06 -10.41 2.66
C VAL A 53 -13.57 -10.26 2.92
N ARG A 54 -14.04 -9.05 3.21
CA ARG A 54 -15.47 -8.76 3.44
C ARG A 54 -16.33 -9.07 2.22
N ARG A 55 -15.85 -8.77 1.03
CA ARG A 55 -16.59 -8.97 -0.24
C ARG A 55 -16.54 -10.40 -0.77
N LEU A 56 -15.72 -11.28 -0.19
CA LEU A 56 -15.77 -12.69 -0.56
C LEU A 56 -17.16 -13.25 -0.27
N PRO A 57 -17.71 -14.11 -1.16
CA PRO A 57 -18.89 -14.92 -0.84
C PRO A 57 -18.65 -15.69 0.46
N GLU A 58 -19.67 -15.82 1.29
CA GLU A 58 -19.55 -16.52 2.57
C GLU A 58 -19.01 -17.95 2.41
N SER A 59 -19.47 -18.66 1.37
CA SER A 59 -18.98 -20.00 1.02
C SER A 59 -17.49 -20.06 0.65
N ALA A 60 -16.90 -18.98 0.14
CA ALA A 60 -15.46 -18.87 -0.12
C ALA A 60 -14.70 -18.46 1.15
N ARG A 61 -15.22 -17.45 1.86
CA ARG A 61 -14.63 -16.93 3.09
C ARG A 61 -14.56 -17.97 4.21
N SER A 62 -15.59 -18.80 4.39
CA SER A 62 -15.64 -19.85 5.42
C SER A 62 -14.57 -20.92 5.24
N ARG A 63 -14.07 -21.15 4.03
CA ARG A 63 -12.95 -22.08 3.79
C ARG A 63 -11.60 -21.48 4.22
N GLY A 64 -11.53 -20.18 4.42
CA GLY A 64 -10.33 -19.44 4.76
C GLY A 64 -9.73 -18.68 3.60
N VAL A 65 -8.80 -17.79 3.93
CA VAL A 65 -8.12 -16.91 2.96
C VAL A 65 -6.63 -17.21 2.93
N ILE A 66 -5.97 -16.87 1.81
CA ILE A 66 -4.54 -17.04 1.63
C ILE A 66 -3.94 -15.84 0.93
N THR A 67 -2.70 -15.50 1.29
CA THR A 67 -1.88 -14.52 0.55
C THR A 67 -0.40 -14.91 0.56
N TYR A 68 0.38 -14.27 -0.34
CA TYR A 68 1.82 -14.46 -0.48
C TYR A 68 2.57 -13.15 -0.23
N SER A 69 2.75 -12.81 1.04
CA SER A 69 3.42 -11.55 1.43
C SER A 69 4.14 -11.68 2.75
N SER A 70 5.38 -11.24 2.80
CA SER A 70 6.19 -11.20 4.03
C SER A 70 6.04 -9.91 4.83
N GLY A 71 5.29 -8.93 4.33
CA GLY A 71 5.21 -7.60 4.94
C GLY A 71 3.79 -7.22 5.37
N ASN A 72 3.50 -5.94 5.26
CA ASN A 72 2.26 -5.30 5.70
C ASN A 72 0.98 -5.98 5.18
N HIS A 73 1.01 -6.52 3.95
CA HIS A 73 -0.18 -7.18 3.40
C HIS A 73 -0.47 -8.54 4.07
N GLY A 74 0.55 -9.32 4.38
CA GLY A 74 0.37 -10.59 5.12
C GLY A 74 -0.29 -10.36 6.47
N GLN A 75 0.20 -9.39 7.24
CA GLN A 75 -0.41 -9.00 8.51
C GLN A 75 -1.83 -8.47 8.34
N ALA A 76 -2.08 -7.66 7.29
CA ALA A 76 -3.40 -7.10 7.03
C ALA A 76 -4.44 -8.17 6.66
N VAL A 77 -4.05 -9.20 5.90
CA VAL A 77 -4.94 -10.33 5.57
C VAL A 77 -5.22 -11.18 6.82
N ALA A 78 -4.20 -11.47 7.64
CA ALA A 78 -4.39 -12.18 8.90
C ALA A 78 -5.32 -11.40 9.86
N TRP A 79 -5.09 -10.10 10.00
CA TRP A 79 -5.96 -9.21 10.79
C TRP A 79 -7.40 -9.18 10.26
N ALA A 80 -7.59 -9.03 8.96
CA ALA A 80 -8.91 -9.00 8.35
C ALA A 80 -9.64 -10.34 8.56
N ALA A 81 -8.97 -11.46 8.31
CA ALA A 81 -9.54 -12.80 8.54
C ALA A 81 -9.94 -13.02 10.00
N ASN A 82 -9.11 -12.60 10.95
CA ASN A 82 -9.41 -12.65 12.38
C ASN A 82 -10.72 -11.93 12.73
N ARG A 83 -10.98 -10.76 12.11
CA ARG A 83 -12.22 -9.98 12.32
C ARG A 83 -13.49 -10.73 11.87
N PHE A 84 -13.35 -11.67 10.95
CA PHE A 84 -14.45 -12.53 10.47
C PHE A 84 -14.45 -13.92 11.11
N GLY A 85 -13.49 -14.21 12.01
CA GLY A 85 -13.35 -15.53 12.63
C GLY A 85 -12.99 -16.64 11.62
N VAL A 86 -12.30 -16.28 10.52
CA VAL A 86 -11.93 -17.24 9.47
C VAL A 86 -10.42 -17.49 9.46
N ARG A 87 -10.06 -18.70 9.01
CA ARG A 87 -8.68 -19.13 8.85
C ARG A 87 -7.93 -18.24 7.83
N SER A 88 -6.67 -17.93 8.12
CA SER A 88 -5.78 -17.27 7.15
C SER A 88 -4.43 -17.96 7.05
N VAL A 89 -3.97 -18.17 5.82
CA VAL A 89 -2.65 -18.74 5.49
C VAL A 89 -1.80 -17.68 4.82
N ILE A 90 -0.61 -17.43 5.36
CA ILE A 90 0.30 -16.41 4.87
C ILE A 90 1.59 -17.09 4.40
N VAL A 91 1.79 -17.10 3.08
CA VAL A 91 3.00 -17.69 2.49
C VAL A 91 4.12 -16.65 2.54
N MET A 92 5.17 -16.96 3.31
CA MET A 92 6.31 -16.10 3.57
C MET A 92 7.61 -16.72 3.03
N PRO A 93 8.66 -15.93 2.72
CA PRO A 93 9.94 -16.49 2.33
C PRO A 93 10.62 -17.18 3.54
N GLU A 94 11.44 -18.18 3.28
CA GLU A 94 12.24 -18.86 4.33
C GLU A 94 13.16 -17.90 5.09
N THR A 95 13.52 -16.77 4.46
CA THR A 95 14.35 -15.71 5.04
C THR A 95 13.54 -14.61 5.73
N ALA A 96 12.24 -14.83 5.99
CA ALA A 96 11.41 -13.82 6.63
C ALA A 96 11.94 -13.47 8.03
N PRO A 97 12.12 -12.17 8.36
CA PRO A 97 12.50 -11.76 9.70
C PRO A 97 11.48 -12.23 10.75
N ALA A 98 11.96 -12.67 11.92
CA ALA A 98 11.11 -13.18 13.00
C ALA A 98 10.01 -12.18 13.39
N VAL A 99 10.31 -10.89 13.45
CA VAL A 99 9.34 -9.82 13.77
C VAL A 99 8.16 -9.78 12.80
N LYS A 100 8.39 -10.06 11.51
CA LYS A 100 7.32 -10.12 10.49
C LYS A 100 6.46 -11.38 10.64
N VAL A 101 7.08 -12.51 10.98
CA VAL A 101 6.39 -13.77 11.28
C VAL A 101 5.51 -13.61 12.53
N GLU A 102 6.04 -13.02 13.58
CA GLU A 102 5.30 -12.73 14.81
C GLU A 102 4.14 -11.76 14.58
N GLY A 103 4.35 -10.75 13.73
CA GLY A 103 3.29 -9.83 13.33
C GLY A 103 2.10 -10.52 12.66
N VAL A 104 2.32 -11.56 11.85
CA VAL A 104 1.26 -12.39 11.28
C VAL A 104 0.59 -13.25 12.35
N LYS A 105 1.38 -13.94 13.18
CA LYS A 105 0.88 -14.82 14.24
C LYS A 105 0.07 -14.07 15.29
N LYS A 106 0.44 -12.83 15.61
CA LYS A 106 -0.31 -11.94 16.53
C LYS A 106 -1.79 -11.82 16.11
N TRP A 107 -2.07 -11.89 14.81
CA TRP A 107 -3.42 -11.81 14.27
C TRP A 107 -4.03 -13.20 13.97
N GLY A 108 -3.42 -14.28 14.47
CA GLY A 108 -3.92 -15.64 14.28
C GLY A 108 -3.66 -16.23 12.89
N GLY A 109 -2.79 -15.62 12.09
CA GLY A 109 -2.43 -16.14 10.77
C GLY A 109 -1.49 -17.33 10.85
N GLU A 110 -1.76 -18.37 10.03
CA GLU A 110 -0.88 -19.50 9.82
C GLU A 110 0.24 -19.13 8.84
N VAL A 111 1.49 -19.34 9.23
CA VAL A 111 2.64 -19.06 8.36
C VAL A 111 3.11 -20.33 7.68
N VAL A 112 3.20 -20.27 6.35
CA VAL A 112 3.80 -21.31 5.51
C VAL A 112 5.03 -20.72 4.82
N PHE A 113 6.19 -21.35 4.99
CA PHE A 113 7.42 -20.90 4.35
C PHE A 113 7.57 -21.50 2.95
N ALA A 114 8.02 -20.69 1.99
CA ALA A 114 8.26 -21.14 0.62
C ALA A 114 9.34 -20.29 -0.06
N GLY A 115 10.44 -20.94 -0.40
CA GLY A 115 11.55 -20.39 -1.18
C GLY A 115 12.05 -19.02 -0.73
N ARG A 116 12.66 -18.29 -1.65
CA ARG A 116 13.24 -16.96 -1.37
C ARG A 116 12.63 -15.85 -2.21
N THR A 117 12.02 -16.19 -3.35
CA THR A 117 11.48 -15.22 -4.31
C THR A 117 9.98 -15.03 -4.17
N SER A 118 9.45 -13.95 -4.75
CA SER A 118 7.99 -13.74 -4.82
C SER A 118 7.31 -14.80 -5.71
N ALA A 119 8.02 -15.34 -6.70
CA ALA A 119 7.51 -16.39 -7.57
C ALA A 119 7.31 -17.70 -6.78
N ASP A 120 8.28 -18.09 -5.95
CA ASP A 120 8.17 -19.29 -5.11
C ASP A 120 6.96 -19.22 -4.18
N ARG A 121 6.76 -18.05 -3.55
CA ARG A 121 5.62 -17.83 -2.66
C ARG A 121 4.28 -17.87 -3.39
N LEU A 122 4.21 -17.27 -4.58
CA LEU A 122 3.00 -17.30 -5.40
C LEU A 122 2.66 -18.74 -5.79
N ALA A 123 3.62 -19.49 -6.34
CA ALA A 123 3.42 -20.88 -6.75
C ALA A 123 2.95 -21.75 -5.57
N LYS A 124 3.54 -21.58 -4.37
CA LYS A 124 3.11 -22.28 -3.16
C LYS A 124 1.69 -21.90 -2.75
N ALA A 125 1.35 -20.61 -2.82
CA ALA A 125 0.01 -20.13 -2.49
C ALA A 125 -1.04 -20.68 -3.47
N GLU A 126 -0.75 -20.70 -4.77
CA GLU A 126 -1.62 -21.28 -5.81
C GLU A 126 -1.84 -22.79 -5.60
N ALA A 127 -0.79 -23.53 -5.25
CA ALA A 127 -0.91 -24.95 -4.91
C ALA A 127 -1.85 -25.16 -3.71
N LEU A 128 -1.71 -24.36 -2.64
CA LEU A 128 -2.60 -24.44 -1.47
C LEU A 128 -4.04 -24.00 -1.79
N VAL A 129 -4.24 -23.03 -2.69
CA VAL A 129 -5.58 -22.69 -3.19
C VAL A 129 -6.22 -23.90 -3.87
N ALA A 130 -5.49 -24.58 -4.75
CA ALA A 130 -6.00 -25.76 -5.45
C ALA A 130 -6.31 -26.93 -4.49
N GLU A 131 -5.44 -27.18 -3.52
CA GLU A 131 -5.54 -28.27 -2.55
C GLU A 131 -6.64 -28.03 -1.49
N GLN A 132 -6.71 -26.81 -0.94
CA GLN A 132 -7.52 -26.49 0.23
C GLN A 132 -8.69 -25.54 -0.06
N HIS A 133 -8.88 -25.18 -1.32
CA HIS A 133 -9.96 -24.28 -1.78
C HIS A 133 -10.00 -22.92 -1.06
N LEU A 134 -8.82 -22.42 -0.61
CA LEU A 134 -8.69 -21.12 0.04
C LEU A 134 -8.95 -19.98 -0.94
N ALA A 135 -9.50 -18.87 -0.46
CA ALA A 135 -9.69 -17.68 -1.27
C ALA A 135 -8.40 -16.84 -1.30
N MET A 136 -7.83 -16.62 -2.49
CA MET A 136 -6.65 -15.77 -2.67
C MET A 136 -6.99 -14.29 -2.45
N VAL A 137 -6.24 -13.61 -1.59
CA VAL A 137 -6.29 -12.15 -1.40
C VAL A 137 -4.95 -11.57 -1.84
N PRO A 138 -4.82 -11.13 -3.10
CA PRO A 138 -3.55 -10.63 -3.63
C PRO A 138 -3.17 -9.27 -3.04
N PRO A 139 -1.86 -8.93 -3.00
CA PRO A 139 -1.37 -7.74 -2.28
C PRO A 139 -1.74 -6.39 -2.91
N PHE A 140 -2.16 -6.36 -4.18
CA PHE A 140 -2.48 -5.12 -4.90
C PHE A 140 -3.32 -5.32 -6.17
N ASP A 141 -3.16 -6.44 -6.89
CA ASP A 141 -3.76 -6.67 -8.20
C ASP A 141 -5.17 -7.28 -8.07
N HIS A 142 -6.08 -6.52 -7.47
CA HIS A 142 -7.46 -6.93 -7.27
C HIS A 142 -8.37 -5.72 -7.11
N PRO A 143 -9.56 -5.68 -7.75
CA PRO A 143 -10.48 -4.54 -7.68
C PRO A 143 -10.93 -4.21 -6.25
N ASP A 144 -11.19 -5.20 -5.40
CA ASP A 144 -11.62 -4.95 -4.01
C ASP A 144 -10.50 -4.39 -3.14
N VAL A 145 -9.24 -4.80 -3.40
CA VAL A 145 -8.08 -4.21 -2.74
C VAL A 145 -7.96 -2.75 -3.15
N ILE A 146 -8.06 -2.43 -4.45
CA ILE A 146 -8.02 -1.06 -4.96
C ILE A 146 -9.17 -0.22 -4.37
N ALA A 147 -10.38 -0.77 -4.29
CA ALA A 147 -11.53 -0.08 -3.71
C ALA A 147 -11.32 0.28 -2.23
N GLY A 148 -10.75 -0.64 -1.45
CA GLY A 148 -10.38 -0.34 -0.06
C GLY A 148 -9.34 0.75 0.05
N GLN A 149 -8.29 0.72 -0.79
CA GLN A 149 -7.23 1.74 -0.81
C GLN A 149 -7.76 3.11 -1.28
N ALA A 150 -8.80 3.13 -2.11
CA ALA A 150 -9.42 4.37 -2.59
C ALA A 150 -10.05 5.20 -1.46
N THR A 151 -10.40 4.58 -0.34
CA THR A 151 -10.98 5.28 0.82
C THR A 151 -10.01 6.26 1.47
N VAL A 152 -8.70 6.09 1.28
CA VAL A 152 -7.67 7.07 1.71
C VAL A 152 -7.95 8.44 1.07
N ALA A 153 -8.25 8.44 -0.23
CA ALA A 153 -8.52 9.69 -0.95
C ALA A 153 -9.88 10.30 -0.60
N LEU A 154 -10.90 9.50 -0.28
CA LEU A 154 -12.17 10.04 0.22
C LEU A 154 -11.93 10.83 1.50
N GLU A 155 -11.23 10.24 2.47
CA GLU A 155 -10.90 10.92 3.73
C GLU A 155 -10.06 12.19 3.51
N ILE A 156 -9.09 12.15 2.58
CA ILE A 156 -8.28 13.34 2.24
C ILE A 156 -9.18 14.46 1.74
N VAL A 157 -10.09 14.20 0.79
CA VAL A 157 -10.97 15.23 0.21
C VAL A 157 -12.00 15.73 1.22
N GLU A 158 -12.50 14.88 2.09
CA GLU A 158 -13.43 15.27 3.15
C GLU A 158 -12.77 16.19 4.19
N ASP A 159 -11.51 15.89 4.58
CA ASP A 159 -10.77 16.67 5.58
C ASP A 159 -10.11 17.92 4.97
N LEU A 160 -9.81 17.90 3.66
CA LEU A 160 -9.10 18.96 2.94
C LEU A 160 -9.70 19.12 1.52
N PRO A 161 -10.89 19.76 1.41
CA PRO A 161 -11.60 19.86 0.12
C PRO A 161 -10.84 20.59 -0.99
N ASP A 162 -9.92 21.47 -0.62
CA ASP A 162 -9.06 22.26 -1.50
C ASP A 162 -7.72 21.60 -1.82
N VAL A 163 -7.55 20.28 -1.55
CA VAL A 163 -6.35 19.55 -1.91
C VAL A 163 -6.09 19.63 -3.42
N GLU A 164 -4.87 20.02 -3.79
CA GLU A 164 -4.44 20.15 -5.19
C GLU A 164 -3.46 19.06 -5.61
N THR A 165 -2.65 18.55 -4.67
CA THR A 165 -1.66 17.51 -4.95
C THR A 165 -1.69 16.42 -3.89
N VAL A 166 -1.71 15.14 -4.32
CA VAL A 166 -1.51 13.98 -3.44
C VAL A 166 -0.29 13.19 -3.91
N VAL A 167 0.68 12.98 -3.03
CA VAL A 167 1.90 12.20 -3.32
C VAL A 167 1.78 10.82 -2.69
N VAL A 168 2.03 9.77 -3.48
CA VAL A 168 1.71 8.37 -3.13
C VAL A 168 2.89 7.45 -3.41
N PRO A 169 3.34 6.60 -2.47
CA PRO A 169 4.39 5.63 -2.72
C PRO A 169 3.88 4.47 -3.59
N VAL A 170 4.73 3.96 -4.50
CA VAL A 170 4.35 2.97 -5.49
C VAL A 170 5.15 1.68 -5.35
N GLY A 171 4.48 0.64 -4.84
CA GLY A 171 4.89 -0.75 -4.97
C GLY A 171 4.21 -1.39 -6.19
N GLY A 172 3.31 -2.36 -5.98
CA GLY A 172 2.51 -2.98 -7.04
C GLY A 172 1.39 -2.11 -7.61
N GLY A 173 1.26 -0.85 -7.17
CA GLY A 173 0.34 0.13 -7.72
C GLY A 173 -1.06 0.17 -7.08
N GLY A 174 -1.39 -0.72 -6.15
CA GLY A 174 -2.73 -0.78 -5.56
C GLY A 174 -3.14 0.50 -4.81
N LEU A 175 -2.21 1.14 -4.07
CA LEU A 175 -2.49 2.37 -3.35
C LEU A 175 -2.69 3.55 -4.28
N ILE A 176 -1.77 3.78 -5.22
CA ILE A 176 -1.88 4.91 -6.16
C ILE A 176 -3.11 4.76 -7.07
N ALA A 177 -3.41 3.54 -7.54
CA ALA A 177 -4.64 3.25 -8.28
C ALA A 177 -5.89 3.53 -7.44
N GLY A 178 -5.86 3.15 -6.16
CA GLY A 178 -6.91 3.51 -5.21
C GLY A 178 -7.05 5.02 -5.06
N VAL A 179 -5.96 5.75 -4.82
CA VAL A 179 -6.00 7.20 -4.63
C VAL A 179 -6.56 7.92 -5.86
N VAL A 180 -6.09 7.62 -7.08
CA VAL A 180 -6.65 8.28 -8.29
C VAL A 180 -8.13 7.98 -8.46
N THR A 181 -8.56 6.73 -8.14
CA THR A 181 -9.96 6.30 -8.23
C THR A 181 -10.81 6.99 -7.16
N GLY A 182 -10.30 7.09 -5.93
CA GLY A 182 -10.99 7.76 -4.82
C GLY A 182 -11.15 9.26 -5.04
N LEU A 183 -10.11 9.94 -5.55
CA LEU A 183 -10.20 11.35 -5.94
C LEU A 183 -11.27 11.57 -7.03
N ALA A 184 -11.32 10.66 -8.02
CA ALA A 184 -12.37 10.72 -9.04
C ALA A 184 -13.77 10.50 -8.46
N ALA A 185 -13.93 9.54 -7.55
CA ALA A 185 -15.19 9.24 -6.87
C ALA A 185 -15.68 10.38 -5.98
N ALA A 186 -14.74 11.17 -5.41
CA ALA A 186 -15.01 12.37 -4.62
C ALA A 186 -15.23 13.64 -5.48
N GLY A 187 -15.07 13.56 -6.81
CA GLY A 187 -15.17 14.73 -7.70
C GLY A 187 -14.01 15.72 -7.58
N SER A 188 -12.92 15.38 -6.88
CA SER A 188 -11.74 16.22 -6.72
C SER A 188 -10.97 16.36 -8.04
N ARG A 189 -10.32 17.50 -8.23
CA ARG A 189 -9.42 17.78 -9.37
C ARG A 189 -7.95 17.59 -9.02
N ALA A 190 -7.63 17.19 -7.80
CA ALA A 190 -6.27 16.99 -7.34
C ALA A 190 -5.45 16.10 -8.28
N LYS A 191 -4.19 16.47 -8.45
CA LYS A 191 -3.20 15.70 -9.22
C LYS A 191 -2.45 14.74 -8.30
N VAL A 192 -1.96 13.65 -8.86
CA VAL A 192 -1.25 12.61 -8.11
C VAL A 192 0.18 12.47 -8.62
N TRP A 193 1.14 12.51 -7.71
CA TRP A 193 2.50 12.09 -7.95
C TRP A 193 2.72 10.68 -7.40
N GLY A 194 3.26 9.79 -8.23
CA GLY A 194 3.80 8.52 -7.75
C GLY A 194 5.24 8.68 -7.26
N VAL A 195 5.66 7.86 -6.30
CA VAL A 195 7.06 7.81 -5.85
C VAL A 195 7.55 6.37 -5.85
N GLU A 196 8.64 6.10 -6.54
CA GLU A 196 9.30 4.81 -6.61
C GLU A 196 10.76 4.92 -6.18
N PRO A 197 11.38 3.86 -5.61
CA PRO A 197 12.83 3.80 -5.46
C PRO A 197 13.52 3.74 -6.83
N VAL A 198 14.69 4.39 -6.96
CA VAL A 198 15.55 4.28 -8.15
C VAL A 198 15.82 2.83 -8.53
N GLY A 199 16.01 1.95 -7.53
CA GLY A 199 16.22 0.51 -7.72
C GLY A 199 14.97 -0.29 -8.10
N ALA A 200 13.78 0.34 -8.23
CA ALA A 200 12.53 -0.35 -8.60
C ALA A 200 11.57 0.54 -9.42
N PRO A 201 11.99 1.09 -10.59
CA PRO A 201 11.24 2.07 -11.37
C PRO A 201 10.20 1.40 -12.30
N LYS A 202 9.38 0.50 -11.77
CA LYS A 202 8.43 -0.31 -12.56
C LYS A 202 7.26 0.48 -13.13
N LEU A 203 6.66 1.41 -12.37
CA LEU A 203 5.59 2.26 -12.88
C LEU A 203 6.12 3.24 -13.94
N THR A 204 7.26 3.86 -13.67
CA THR A 204 7.95 4.75 -14.61
C THR A 204 8.17 4.06 -15.95
N ARG A 205 8.72 2.83 -15.95
CA ARG A 205 8.93 2.04 -17.18
C ARG A 205 7.62 1.61 -17.83
N SER A 206 6.64 1.21 -17.03
CA SER A 206 5.33 0.79 -17.54
C SER A 206 4.58 1.92 -18.22
N LEU A 207 4.61 3.13 -17.67
CA LEU A 207 3.99 4.32 -18.28
C LEU A 207 4.66 4.70 -19.60
N ALA A 208 5.98 4.57 -19.69
CA ALA A 208 6.72 4.80 -20.92
C ALA A 208 6.42 3.74 -21.99
N ALA A 209 6.23 2.49 -21.59
CA ALA A 209 5.92 1.38 -22.49
C ALA A 209 4.42 1.28 -22.85
N GLY A 210 3.52 1.96 -22.11
CA GLY A 210 2.07 1.83 -22.28
C GLY A 210 1.48 0.50 -21.79
N THR A 211 2.29 -0.36 -21.15
CA THR A 211 1.91 -1.68 -20.63
C THR A 211 2.72 -2.02 -19.39
N PRO A 212 2.21 -2.87 -18.47
CA PRO A 212 3.00 -3.31 -17.31
C PRO A 212 4.33 -3.95 -17.73
N VAL A 213 5.44 -3.39 -17.23
CA VAL A 213 6.79 -3.91 -17.46
C VAL A 213 7.24 -4.68 -16.22
N LYS A 214 7.77 -5.89 -16.44
CA LYS A 214 8.41 -6.68 -15.38
C LYS A 214 9.91 -6.38 -15.39
N LEU A 215 10.43 -5.97 -14.22
CA LEU A 215 11.85 -5.76 -14.01
C LEU A 215 12.54 -7.10 -13.74
N ASP A 216 13.79 -7.23 -14.16
CA ASP A 216 14.59 -8.44 -13.89
C ASP A 216 14.93 -8.57 -12.40
N ARG A 217 15.23 -7.44 -11.78
CA ARG A 217 15.55 -7.34 -10.34
C ARG A 217 15.11 -6.00 -9.77
N THR A 218 14.90 -5.97 -8.48
CA THR A 218 14.63 -4.75 -7.70
C THR A 218 15.41 -4.75 -6.40
N ALA A 219 15.82 -3.59 -5.94
CA ALA A 219 16.51 -3.41 -4.66
C ALA A 219 16.22 -2.01 -4.11
N SER A 220 15.94 -1.91 -2.82
CA SER A 220 15.86 -0.67 -2.04
C SER A 220 15.63 -0.97 -0.57
N LEU A 221 15.94 -0.02 0.31
CA LEU A 221 15.52 -0.01 1.72
C LEU A 221 13.99 -0.04 1.87
N ALA A 222 13.26 0.49 0.90
CA ALA A 222 11.80 0.50 0.87
C ALA A 222 11.24 -0.85 0.42
N ASP A 223 11.32 -1.87 1.26
CA ASP A 223 10.94 -3.26 0.96
C ASP A 223 9.49 -3.45 0.51
N GLY A 224 8.57 -2.58 0.94
CA GLY A 224 7.18 -2.54 0.48
C GLY A 224 7.01 -2.02 -0.96
N LEU A 225 8.06 -1.41 -1.54
CA LEU A 225 8.03 -0.81 -2.88
C LEU A 225 8.83 -1.57 -3.95
N ILE A 226 9.49 -2.70 -3.61
CA ILE A 226 10.36 -3.45 -4.52
C ILE A 226 9.67 -4.59 -5.28
N THR A 227 8.38 -4.45 -5.59
CA THR A 227 7.70 -5.41 -6.49
C THR A 227 8.33 -5.37 -7.88
N LEU A 228 8.38 -6.52 -8.57
CA LEU A 228 8.98 -6.62 -9.91
C LEU A 228 8.14 -5.95 -11.00
N THR A 229 6.83 -5.74 -10.76
CA THR A 229 5.92 -5.15 -11.72
C THR A 229 4.80 -4.39 -11.02
N VAL A 230 4.14 -3.52 -11.75
CA VAL A 230 2.83 -2.98 -11.40
C VAL A 230 1.76 -4.00 -11.80
N GLY A 231 0.72 -4.19 -10.99
CA GLY A 231 -0.39 -5.08 -11.30
C GLY A 231 -1.18 -4.62 -12.53
N ALA A 232 -1.81 -5.56 -13.21
CA ALA A 232 -2.61 -5.28 -14.42
C ALA A 232 -3.83 -4.39 -14.08
N ALA A 233 -4.57 -4.72 -13.01
CA ALA A 233 -5.71 -3.90 -12.58
C ALA A 233 -5.29 -2.52 -12.09
N PRO A 234 -4.27 -2.33 -11.21
CA PRO A 234 -3.75 -1.01 -10.88
C PRO A 234 -3.35 -0.19 -12.10
N PHE A 235 -2.62 -0.78 -13.04
CA PHE A 235 -2.18 -0.08 -14.25
C PHE A 235 -3.34 0.39 -15.11
N ALA A 236 -4.36 -0.46 -15.30
CA ALA A 236 -5.58 -0.10 -16.04
C ALA A 236 -6.30 1.10 -15.38
N HIS A 237 -6.39 1.15 -14.04
CA HIS A 237 -6.96 2.30 -13.32
C HIS A 237 -6.14 3.59 -13.54
N LEU A 238 -4.81 3.49 -13.52
CA LEU A 238 -3.93 4.63 -13.77
C LEU A 238 -4.06 5.15 -15.20
N LEU A 239 -4.17 4.28 -16.19
CA LEU A 239 -4.40 4.69 -17.58
C LEU A 239 -5.76 5.37 -17.75
N ALA A 240 -6.82 4.83 -17.16
CA ALA A 240 -8.16 5.42 -17.22
C ALA A 240 -8.25 6.78 -16.52
N GLN A 241 -7.35 7.08 -15.61
CA GLN A 241 -7.24 8.35 -14.86
C GLN A 241 -5.92 9.09 -15.18
N ARG A 242 -5.39 8.87 -16.40
CA ARG A 242 -4.06 9.38 -16.79
C ARG A 242 -3.92 10.89 -16.59
N ASP A 243 -4.99 11.64 -16.80
CA ASP A 243 -5.02 13.09 -16.63
C ASP A 243 -4.78 13.53 -15.17
N ARG A 244 -5.00 12.66 -14.21
CA ARG A 244 -4.74 12.93 -12.80
C ARG A 244 -3.28 12.72 -12.41
N LEU A 245 -2.52 11.91 -13.19
CA LEU A 245 -1.11 11.68 -12.91
C LEU A 245 -0.27 12.88 -13.35
N ALA A 246 0.32 13.58 -12.39
CA ALA A 246 1.28 14.65 -12.63
C ALA A 246 2.65 14.11 -13.04
N GLY A 247 3.06 12.97 -12.46
CA GLY A 247 4.33 12.32 -12.77
C GLY A 247 4.65 11.19 -11.80
N VAL A 248 5.85 10.62 -11.98
CA VAL A 248 6.44 9.64 -11.05
C VAL A 248 7.86 10.10 -10.73
N ALA A 249 8.14 10.29 -9.44
CA ALA A 249 9.46 10.63 -8.92
C ALA A 249 10.24 9.38 -8.53
N LEU A 250 11.56 9.43 -8.63
CA LEU A 250 12.45 8.35 -8.23
C LEU A 250 13.32 8.81 -7.07
N VAL A 251 13.28 8.08 -5.94
CA VAL A 251 14.04 8.41 -4.73
C VAL A 251 15.19 7.43 -4.49
N THR A 252 16.28 7.92 -3.95
CA THR A 252 17.44 7.09 -3.55
C THR A 252 17.23 6.50 -2.15
N ASP A 253 18.00 5.45 -1.82
CA ASP A 253 17.99 4.88 -0.47
C ASP A 253 18.53 5.87 0.57
N ASP A 254 19.45 6.76 0.21
CA ASP A 254 19.94 7.82 1.10
C ASP A 254 18.82 8.84 1.43
N SER A 255 18.09 9.31 0.42
CA SER A 255 16.96 10.21 0.66
C SER A 255 15.82 9.56 1.44
N LEU A 256 15.62 8.24 1.27
CA LEU A 256 14.68 7.46 2.10
C LEU A 256 15.12 7.43 3.58
N ARG A 257 16.41 7.16 3.84
CA ARG A 257 16.97 7.15 5.19
C ARG A 257 16.83 8.51 5.86
N GLU A 258 17.22 9.57 5.17
CA GLU A 258 17.08 10.95 5.66
C GLU A 258 15.61 11.29 5.99
N ALA A 259 14.66 10.87 5.14
CA ALA A 259 13.24 11.13 5.38
C ALA A 259 12.69 10.36 6.59
N VAL A 260 13.12 9.10 6.80
CA VAL A 260 12.75 8.33 8.01
C VAL A 260 13.26 9.03 9.26
N HIS A 261 14.53 9.45 9.27
CA HIS A 261 15.10 10.18 10.41
C HIS A 261 14.43 11.54 10.64
N PHE A 262 14.12 12.28 9.58
CA PHE A 262 13.36 13.54 9.67
C PHE A 262 11.98 13.31 10.32
N LEU A 263 11.21 12.35 9.81
CA LEU A 263 9.88 12.03 10.36
C LEU A 263 9.97 11.60 11.83
N HIS A 264 11.00 10.86 12.18
CA HIS A 264 11.22 10.44 13.56
C HIS A 264 11.61 11.60 14.49
N ARG A 265 12.61 12.39 14.10
CA ARG A 265 13.21 13.43 14.97
C ARG A 265 12.36 14.68 15.03
N GLU A 266 11.84 15.15 13.90
CA GLU A 266 11.12 16.42 13.81
C GLU A 266 9.60 16.24 13.98
N CYS A 267 9.03 15.13 13.47
CA CYS A 267 7.59 14.89 13.52
C CYS A 267 7.16 13.92 14.62
N ARG A 268 8.11 13.25 15.31
CA ARG A 268 7.84 12.21 16.33
C ARG A 268 7.03 11.03 15.77
N LEU A 269 7.23 10.71 14.51
CA LEU A 269 6.53 9.63 13.81
C LEU A 269 7.47 8.44 13.59
N THR A 270 6.99 7.23 13.88
CA THR A 270 7.66 5.99 13.49
C THR A 270 7.15 5.56 12.12
N VAL A 271 8.03 5.63 11.13
CA VAL A 271 7.69 5.40 9.71
C VAL A 271 8.74 4.48 9.08
N GLU A 272 8.29 3.45 8.35
CA GLU A 272 9.17 2.59 7.57
C GLU A 272 9.68 3.29 6.30
N PRO A 273 10.80 2.87 5.69
CA PRO A 273 11.32 3.49 4.47
C PRO A 273 10.29 3.59 3.34
N SER A 274 9.45 2.57 3.16
CA SER A 274 8.34 2.59 2.18
C SER A 274 7.31 3.68 2.48
N GLY A 275 7.05 3.94 3.75
CA GLY A 275 6.12 4.98 4.21
C GLY A 275 6.69 6.39 4.11
N ALA A 276 8.02 6.52 4.18
CA ALA A 276 8.73 7.79 4.11
C ALA A 276 9.02 8.26 2.67
N ALA A 277 8.75 7.43 1.65
CA ALA A 277 9.14 7.70 0.26
C ALA A 277 8.58 9.03 -0.27
N THR A 278 7.35 9.39 0.09
CA THR A 278 6.72 10.66 -0.32
C THR A 278 7.41 11.88 0.29
N THR A 279 7.81 11.77 1.55
CA THR A 279 8.60 12.79 2.26
C THR A 279 10.00 12.90 1.65
N ALA A 280 10.63 11.78 1.30
CA ALA A 280 11.92 11.75 0.63
C ALA A 280 11.87 12.52 -0.70
N ALA A 281 10.88 12.22 -1.55
CA ALA A 281 10.70 12.87 -2.84
C ALA A 281 10.47 14.37 -2.74
N LEU A 282 9.67 14.81 -1.76
CA LEU A 282 9.42 16.25 -1.56
C LEU A 282 10.68 16.96 -1.08
N ARG A 283 11.40 16.40 -0.09
CA ARG A 283 12.60 17.02 0.49
C ARG A 283 13.76 17.08 -0.49
N ALA A 284 13.91 16.07 -1.36
CA ALA A 284 14.92 16.03 -2.42
C ALA A 284 14.58 16.97 -3.60
N GLY A 285 13.35 17.49 -3.69
CA GLY A 285 12.89 18.31 -4.81
C GLY A 285 12.53 17.50 -6.06
N ASP A 286 12.42 16.16 -5.95
CA ASP A 286 12.03 15.27 -7.04
C ASP A 286 10.54 15.38 -7.36
N VAL A 287 9.72 15.81 -6.40
CA VAL A 287 8.32 16.21 -6.58
C VAL A 287 8.22 17.72 -6.42
N ARG A 288 7.58 18.35 -7.41
CA ARG A 288 7.25 19.78 -7.37
C ARG A 288 5.73 19.94 -7.36
N PRO A 289 5.11 19.86 -6.18
CA PRO A 289 3.66 19.90 -6.08
C PRO A 289 3.15 21.31 -6.35
N ALA A 290 1.94 21.39 -6.87
CA ALA A 290 1.20 22.62 -6.94
C ALA A 290 0.24 22.73 -5.76
N GLY A 291 0.19 23.88 -5.11
CA GLY A 291 -0.80 24.23 -4.09
C GLY A 291 -0.83 23.32 -2.87
N THR A 292 -2.02 23.18 -2.32
CA THR A 292 -2.27 22.39 -1.09
C THR A 292 -1.94 20.91 -1.29
N THR A 293 -0.93 20.43 -0.56
CA THR A 293 -0.29 19.13 -0.81
C THR A 293 -0.45 18.15 0.34
N VAL A 294 -0.77 16.90 0.02
CA VAL A 294 -0.84 15.78 0.95
C VAL A 294 0.19 14.70 0.58
N LEU A 295 1.01 14.30 1.53
CA LEU A 295 1.92 13.16 1.43
C LEU A 295 1.31 11.96 2.14
N VAL A 296 1.17 10.83 1.46
CA VAL A 296 0.67 9.60 2.10
C VAL A 296 1.82 8.88 2.80
N VAL A 297 1.80 8.84 4.12
CA VAL A 297 2.70 8.06 4.98
C VAL A 297 2.12 6.65 5.13
N SER A 298 2.53 5.74 4.25
CA SER A 298 1.81 4.51 3.96
C SER A 298 1.97 3.39 4.99
N GLY A 299 3.02 3.44 5.84
CA GLY A 299 3.28 2.42 6.85
C GLY A 299 4.37 2.81 7.83
N GLY A 300 4.38 2.14 9.01
CA GLY A 300 5.30 2.38 10.12
C GLY A 300 5.94 1.11 10.68
N ASN A 301 5.85 -0.03 9.99
CA ASN A 301 6.39 -1.31 10.47
C ASN A 301 7.92 -1.40 10.20
N VAL A 302 8.68 -0.60 10.89
CA VAL A 302 10.15 -0.52 10.81
C VAL A 302 10.80 -1.24 11.98
N ASP A 303 11.96 -1.86 11.75
CA ASP A 303 12.79 -2.41 12.83
C ASP A 303 13.33 -1.24 13.67
N PRO A 304 13.16 -1.25 15.03
CA PRO A 304 13.70 -0.20 15.90
C PRO A 304 15.20 0.06 15.70
N LYS A 305 15.98 -0.95 15.34
CA LYS A 305 17.39 -0.81 15.00
C LYS A 305 17.69 0.18 13.88
N PHE A 306 16.70 0.48 13.04
CA PHE A 306 16.86 1.49 11.99
C PHE A 306 17.15 2.89 12.55
N PHE A 307 16.84 3.14 13.82
CA PHE A 307 17.02 4.43 14.49
C PHE A 307 18.26 4.49 15.40
N GLU A 308 19.01 3.40 15.48
CA GLU A 308 20.22 3.29 16.34
C GLU A 308 21.49 3.82 15.65
N ASP A 309 21.46 4.15 14.34
CA ASP A 309 22.58 4.63 13.54
C ASP A 309 22.69 6.18 13.48
#